data_c91d45835e3a90dc85ba6502bec1cc6b
#
_entry.id   c91d45835e3a90dc85ba6502bec1cc6b
#
_cell.length_a   1.000
_cell.length_b   1.000
_cell.length_c   1.000
_cell.angle_alpha   90.00
_cell.angle_beta   90.00
_cell.angle_gamma   90.00
#
_symmetry.space_group_name_H-M   'P 1'
#
loop_
_entity.id
_entity.type
_entity.pdbx_description
1 polymer ?
#
loop_
_entity_poly.entity_id
_entity_poly.type
_entity_poly.pdbx_seq_one_letter_code
_entity_poly.pdbx_strand_id
1 'polypeptide(L)'
;LVSDGTDSLVITFFNQAWRERELRVGQRGLFAGTISSYRDQRQLAHPQYVLLGEGSDAEKVESFAGAIIPVYPSTKSVTSWQIQSSVRIVLDSIDADQKMPDPIPATMRAEMDLPDIDRALEGVHRPATWQDIERGRERLVFEEALVLQASLVQRRHAARTYRASVMPPAGSILRETFDAALPFALTDGQKAVGNEIAADLAQEVPMQRLLQGDVGSGKTVVAVRAMLDVVAAGGQAVLRAPTEVLAAQHAAGIRRLLGPLAEVDSLLGAAATVDGTSVVLLTGSARSAQRRQALEAIESGAAGLIVGTHALLEESVQFARLGLVVIDEQHRFGVEQRAALAGRAPDGTHPHVLVMTATPIPRTVAMTVFGDLDVSTLDEVPASRAEVTTHIINPLTQPRHVDRLWERAAEEAGA
;
A
#
# COMPACT_ATOMS: atom_id res chain seq x y z
N LEU A 1 -4.94 28.04 -40.66
CA LEU A 1 -5.07 29.26 -39.89
C LEU A 1 -6.52 29.51 -39.58
N VAL A 2 -6.83 29.76 -38.33
CA VAL A 2 -8.18 30.15 -37.85
C VAL A 2 -8.12 31.52 -37.24
N SER A 3 -9.20 32.28 -37.33
CA SER A 3 -9.32 33.63 -36.75
C SER A 3 -10.70 33.83 -36.19
N ASP A 4 -10.79 34.54 -35.07
CA ASP A 4 -12.03 35.00 -34.47
C ASP A 4 -12.36 36.45 -34.85
N GLY A 5 -11.56 37.02 -35.73
CA GLY A 5 -11.65 38.42 -36.16
C GLY A 5 -10.76 39.38 -35.35
N THR A 6 -10.22 38.97 -34.20
CA THR A 6 -9.29 39.81 -33.40
C THR A 6 -7.83 39.42 -33.64
N ASP A 7 -7.55 38.10 -33.74
CA ASP A 7 -6.22 37.57 -34.01
C ASP A 7 -6.32 36.26 -34.80
N SER A 8 -5.18 35.64 -35.12
CA SER A 8 -5.13 34.41 -35.86
C SER A 8 -4.27 33.34 -35.15
N LEU A 9 -4.70 32.08 -35.17
CA LEU A 9 -4.04 30.95 -34.55
C LEU A 9 -3.78 29.84 -35.57
N VAL A 10 -2.55 29.28 -35.56
CA VAL A 10 -2.21 28.14 -36.43
C VAL A 10 -2.77 26.87 -35.86
N ILE A 11 -3.44 26.09 -36.70
CA ILE A 11 -3.87 24.72 -36.34
C ILE A 11 -3.02 23.74 -37.15
N THR A 12 -2.41 22.78 -36.44
CA THR A 12 -1.52 21.78 -37.05
C THR A 12 -2.07 20.36 -36.84
N PHE A 13 -2.22 19.62 -37.94
CA PHE A 13 -2.55 18.20 -37.93
C PHE A 13 -1.41 17.40 -38.56
N PHE A 14 -0.76 16.53 -37.82
CA PHE A 14 0.32 15.70 -38.33
C PHE A 14 -0.28 14.39 -38.92
N ASN A 15 0.16 14.00 -40.13
CA ASN A 15 -0.26 12.77 -40.81
C ASN A 15 -1.78 12.59 -41.01
N GLN A 16 -2.52 13.71 -41.19
CA GLN A 16 -3.96 13.71 -41.33
C GLN A 16 -4.43 14.54 -42.59
N ALA A 17 -3.82 14.30 -43.72
CA ALA A 17 -4.14 15.02 -45.00
C ALA A 17 -5.62 14.96 -45.39
N TRP A 18 -6.36 13.94 -44.94
CA TRP A 18 -7.80 13.84 -45.19
C TRP A 18 -8.60 15.00 -44.57
N ARG A 19 -8.09 15.67 -43.56
CA ARG A 19 -8.73 16.83 -42.92
C ARG A 19 -8.80 18.06 -43.81
N GLU A 20 -7.95 18.18 -44.83
CA GLU A 20 -8.03 19.24 -45.84
C GLU A 20 -9.35 19.20 -46.63
N ARG A 21 -9.94 18.02 -46.76
CA ARG A 21 -11.23 17.86 -47.43
C ARG A 21 -12.40 18.27 -46.53
N GLU A 22 -12.22 18.18 -45.24
CA GLU A 22 -13.23 18.49 -44.22
C GLU A 22 -13.17 19.97 -43.80
N LEU A 23 -11.96 20.50 -43.58
CA LEU A 23 -11.72 21.88 -43.17
C LEU A 23 -11.48 22.78 -44.40
N ARG A 24 -12.52 23.49 -44.83
CA ARG A 24 -12.46 24.37 -45.98
C ARG A 24 -12.35 25.83 -45.55
N VAL A 25 -11.68 26.67 -46.39
CA VAL A 25 -11.62 28.11 -46.15
C VAL A 25 -13.04 28.70 -46.12
N GLY A 26 -13.26 29.57 -45.13
CA GLY A 26 -14.56 30.21 -44.96
C GLY A 26 -15.56 29.40 -44.06
N GLN A 27 -15.23 28.19 -43.70
CA GLN A 27 -16.04 27.45 -42.71
C GLN A 27 -15.84 28.02 -41.31
N ARG A 28 -16.91 28.06 -40.52
CA ARG A 28 -16.91 28.40 -39.13
C ARG A 28 -16.84 27.14 -38.27
N GLY A 29 -16.13 27.17 -37.16
CA GLY A 29 -16.02 26.02 -36.26
C GLY A 29 -15.52 26.43 -34.89
N LEU A 30 -15.73 25.53 -33.94
CA LEU A 30 -15.18 25.62 -32.59
C LEU A 30 -13.97 24.70 -32.51
N PHE A 31 -12.87 25.19 -31.97
CA PHE A 31 -11.62 24.47 -31.87
C PHE A 31 -11.14 24.45 -30.41
N ALA A 32 -10.86 23.28 -29.87
CA ALA A 32 -10.42 23.11 -28.50
C ALA A 32 -9.12 22.28 -28.46
N GLY A 33 -8.17 22.69 -27.65
CA GLY A 33 -6.90 21.98 -27.47
C GLY A 33 -5.90 22.77 -26.64
N THR A 34 -4.72 22.19 -26.47
CA THR A 34 -3.63 22.84 -25.74
C THR A 34 -2.81 23.72 -26.69
N ILE A 35 -2.63 24.97 -26.30
CA ILE A 35 -1.76 25.89 -27.05
C ILE A 35 -0.31 25.48 -26.81
N SER A 36 0.43 25.26 -27.88
CA SER A 36 1.86 25.02 -27.89
C SER A 36 2.59 26.09 -28.71
N SER A 37 3.89 26.22 -28.51
CA SER A 37 4.73 27.11 -29.33
C SER A 37 5.64 26.28 -30.22
N TYR A 38 5.69 26.61 -31.51
CA TYR A 38 6.63 26.03 -32.45
C TYR A 38 7.22 27.16 -33.34
N ARG A 39 8.52 27.30 -33.34
CA ARG A 39 9.25 28.37 -34.04
C ARG A 39 8.69 29.79 -33.75
N ASP A 40 8.47 30.05 -32.44
CA ASP A 40 7.91 31.29 -31.91
C ASP A 40 6.46 31.62 -32.36
N GLN A 41 5.77 30.68 -33.00
CA GLN A 41 4.37 30.81 -33.34
C GLN A 41 3.51 29.96 -32.39
N ARG A 42 2.45 30.54 -31.86
CA ARG A 42 1.45 29.83 -31.11
C ARG A 42 0.63 28.96 -32.04
N GLN A 43 0.43 27.70 -31.67
CA GLN A 43 -0.38 26.76 -32.44
C GLN A 43 -1.24 25.85 -31.53
N LEU A 44 -2.32 25.35 -32.11
CA LEU A 44 -3.08 24.22 -31.59
C LEU A 44 -2.64 22.98 -32.36
N ALA A 45 -2.00 22.04 -31.68
CA ALA A 45 -1.62 20.75 -32.27
C ALA A 45 -2.73 19.73 -32.04
N HIS A 46 -3.23 19.15 -33.12
CA HIS A 46 -4.34 18.18 -33.10
C HIS A 46 -5.56 18.62 -32.30
N PRO A 47 -6.10 19.85 -32.51
CA PRO A 47 -7.28 20.28 -31.77
C PRO A 47 -8.48 19.38 -32.08
N GLN A 48 -9.34 19.27 -31.11
CA GLN A 48 -10.70 18.82 -31.35
C GLN A 48 -11.48 19.97 -31.97
N TYR A 49 -12.36 19.68 -32.92
CA TYR A 49 -13.17 20.71 -33.56
C TYR A 49 -14.56 20.22 -33.91
N VAL A 50 -15.49 21.17 -33.98
CA VAL A 50 -16.84 21.00 -34.47
C VAL A 50 -17.07 22.05 -35.55
N LEU A 51 -17.43 21.63 -36.73
CA LEU A 51 -17.81 22.55 -37.84
C LEU A 51 -19.25 22.98 -37.65
N LEU A 52 -19.48 24.28 -37.80
CA LEU A 52 -20.82 24.88 -37.74
C LEU A 52 -21.39 24.96 -39.15
N GLY A 53 -22.55 24.31 -39.39
CA GLY A 53 -23.24 24.35 -40.68
C GLY A 53 -23.92 25.69 -40.96
N GLU A 54 -24.19 25.99 -42.26
CA GLU A 54 -25.00 27.14 -42.64
C GLU A 54 -26.44 26.97 -42.09
N GLY A 55 -26.84 27.82 -41.17
CA GLY A 55 -28.21 27.88 -40.63
C GLY A 55 -28.45 27.13 -39.32
N SER A 56 -27.51 26.39 -38.81
CA SER A 56 -27.65 25.75 -37.52
C SER A 56 -26.90 26.52 -36.43
N ASP A 57 -27.69 27.06 -35.52
CA ASP A 57 -27.28 27.13 -34.12
C ASP A 57 -26.51 28.34 -33.67
N ALA A 58 -27.02 29.55 -33.90
CA ALA A 58 -26.60 30.74 -33.14
C ALA A 58 -26.65 30.45 -31.63
N GLU A 59 -27.69 29.75 -31.17
CA GLU A 59 -27.82 29.28 -29.78
C GLU A 59 -26.71 28.32 -29.36
N LYS A 60 -26.28 27.38 -30.23
CA LYS A 60 -25.17 26.48 -29.93
C LYS A 60 -23.84 27.20 -29.91
N VAL A 61 -23.63 28.15 -30.80
CA VAL A 61 -22.41 28.99 -30.81
C VAL A 61 -22.33 29.83 -29.56
N GLU A 62 -23.44 30.44 -29.16
CA GLU A 62 -23.51 31.29 -27.96
C GLU A 62 -23.34 30.46 -26.68
N SER A 63 -23.87 29.24 -26.63
CA SER A 63 -23.69 28.33 -25.49
C SER A 63 -22.24 27.78 -25.37
N PHE A 64 -21.44 27.82 -26.43
CA PHE A 64 -20.05 27.40 -26.42
C PHE A 64 -19.03 28.55 -26.40
N ALA A 65 -19.41 29.74 -26.84
CA ALA A 65 -18.51 30.90 -26.85
C ALA A 65 -18.27 31.36 -25.41
N GLY A 66 -17.06 31.14 -24.92
CA GLY A 66 -16.65 31.47 -23.57
C GLY A 66 -16.98 30.41 -22.50
N ALA A 67 -17.62 29.29 -22.85
CA ALA A 67 -17.86 28.20 -21.93
C ALA A 67 -16.60 27.40 -21.60
N ILE A 68 -16.49 26.93 -20.37
CA ILE A 68 -15.46 25.99 -19.96
C ILE A 68 -15.85 24.60 -20.45
N ILE A 69 -15.06 24.02 -21.35
CA ILE A 69 -15.37 22.75 -22.00
C ILE A 69 -14.58 21.61 -21.35
N PRO A 70 -15.22 20.56 -20.82
CA PRO A 70 -14.53 19.43 -20.27
C PRO A 70 -13.85 18.60 -21.38
N VAL A 71 -12.61 18.18 -21.15
CA VAL A 71 -11.84 17.33 -22.05
C VAL A 71 -11.72 15.94 -21.44
N TYR A 72 -12.24 14.94 -22.14
CA TYR A 72 -12.20 13.54 -21.70
C TYR A 72 -11.09 12.77 -22.42
N PRO A 73 -10.48 11.78 -21.73
CA PRO A 73 -9.55 10.84 -22.39
C PRO A 73 -10.25 10.15 -23.58
N SER A 74 -9.65 10.26 -24.76
CA SER A 74 -10.21 9.70 -26.00
C SER A 74 -9.45 8.46 -26.46
N THR A 75 -10.14 7.60 -27.20
CA THR A 75 -9.56 6.44 -27.89
C THR A 75 -9.62 6.65 -29.42
N LYS A 76 -9.11 5.68 -30.20
CA LYS A 76 -9.21 5.74 -31.67
C LYS A 76 -10.66 5.75 -32.18
N SER A 77 -11.57 5.14 -31.43
CA SER A 77 -12.98 4.95 -31.82
C SER A 77 -13.96 5.88 -31.09
N VAL A 78 -13.58 6.42 -29.94
CA VAL A 78 -14.45 7.29 -29.13
C VAL A 78 -13.72 8.60 -28.85
N THR A 79 -14.27 9.69 -29.34
CA THR A 79 -13.72 11.03 -29.17
C THR A 79 -14.19 11.66 -27.86
N SER A 80 -13.43 12.61 -27.34
CA SER A 80 -13.81 13.40 -26.14
C SER A 80 -15.19 14.05 -26.30
N TRP A 81 -15.51 14.50 -27.51
CA TRP A 81 -16.81 15.10 -27.83
C TRP A 81 -17.98 14.11 -27.73
N GLN A 82 -17.80 12.87 -28.18
CA GLN A 82 -18.82 11.85 -28.03
C GLN A 82 -19.07 11.51 -26.57
N ILE A 83 -18.00 11.45 -25.76
CA ILE A 83 -18.12 11.25 -24.31
C ILE A 83 -18.86 12.44 -23.68
N GLN A 84 -18.48 13.66 -24.01
CA GLN A 84 -19.14 14.88 -23.51
C GLN A 84 -20.63 14.89 -23.86
N SER A 85 -21.00 14.59 -25.10
CA SER A 85 -22.39 14.52 -25.54
C SER A 85 -23.17 13.46 -24.77
N SER A 86 -22.58 12.29 -24.54
CA SER A 86 -23.21 11.21 -23.77
C SER A 86 -23.40 11.61 -22.30
N VAL A 87 -22.40 12.21 -21.68
CA VAL A 87 -22.49 12.73 -20.30
C VAL A 87 -23.57 13.79 -20.18
N ARG A 88 -23.67 14.70 -21.16
CA ARG A 88 -24.71 15.73 -21.20
C ARG A 88 -26.10 15.11 -21.23
N ILE A 89 -26.34 14.12 -22.08
CA ILE A 89 -27.62 13.41 -22.17
C ILE A 89 -27.98 12.77 -20.82
N VAL A 90 -26.99 12.13 -20.16
CA VAL A 90 -27.20 11.52 -18.84
C VAL A 90 -27.58 12.59 -17.81
N LEU A 91 -26.84 13.69 -17.74
CA LEU A 91 -27.13 14.78 -16.80
C LEU A 91 -28.51 15.42 -17.07
N ASP A 92 -28.89 15.57 -18.34
CA ASP A 92 -30.21 16.10 -18.72
C ASP A 92 -31.35 15.12 -18.39
N SER A 93 -31.05 13.82 -18.27
CA SER A 93 -32.01 12.78 -17.87
C SER A 93 -32.22 12.66 -16.37
N ILE A 94 -31.34 13.27 -15.56
CA ILE A 94 -31.50 13.36 -14.10
C ILE A 94 -32.56 14.44 -13.85
N ASP A 95 -33.78 13.99 -13.68
CA ASP A 95 -34.94 14.88 -13.52
C ASP A 95 -34.92 15.55 -12.14
N ALA A 96 -35.44 16.76 -12.04
CA ALA A 96 -35.50 17.55 -10.80
C ALA A 96 -36.21 16.80 -9.65
N ASP A 97 -37.11 15.88 -10.00
CA ASP A 97 -37.85 15.04 -9.05
C ASP A 97 -37.17 13.71 -8.73
N GLN A 98 -36.16 13.29 -9.51
CA GLN A 98 -35.39 12.07 -9.31
C GLN A 98 -33.92 12.40 -9.03
N LYS A 99 -33.68 13.10 -7.93
CA LYS A 99 -32.31 13.36 -7.46
C LYS A 99 -31.56 12.05 -7.23
N MET A 100 -30.29 12.02 -7.63
CA MET A 100 -29.45 10.89 -7.30
C MET A 100 -29.34 10.71 -5.78
N PRO A 101 -29.45 9.47 -5.27
CA PRO A 101 -29.22 9.24 -3.85
C PRO A 101 -27.77 9.61 -3.51
N ASP A 102 -27.63 10.63 -2.66
CA ASP A 102 -26.32 11.10 -2.22
C ASP A 102 -25.78 10.17 -1.13
N PRO A 103 -24.61 9.52 -1.34
CA PRO A 103 -24.02 8.63 -0.36
C PRO A 103 -23.50 9.35 0.89
N ILE A 104 -23.26 10.68 0.82
CA ILE A 104 -22.80 11.46 1.97
C ILE A 104 -24.02 12.06 2.68
N PRO A 105 -24.19 11.80 3.98
CA PRO A 105 -25.30 12.39 4.77
C PRO A 105 -25.31 13.92 4.69
N ALA A 106 -26.51 14.50 4.66
CA ALA A 106 -26.68 15.95 4.54
C ALA A 106 -25.99 16.73 5.67
N THR A 107 -25.99 16.18 6.89
CA THR A 107 -25.30 16.79 8.05
C THR A 107 -23.78 16.87 7.81
N MET A 108 -23.17 15.81 7.32
CA MET A 108 -21.74 15.77 7.02
C MET A 108 -21.37 16.72 5.87
N ARG A 109 -22.22 16.79 4.84
CA ARG A 109 -22.02 17.76 3.74
C ARG A 109 -22.05 19.20 4.22
N ALA A 110 -23.00 19.51 5.13
CA ALA A 110 -23.11 20.85 5.69
C ALA A 110 -21.91 21.22 6.57
N GLU A 111 -21.42 20.28 7.40
CA GLU A 111 -20.24 20.49 8.24
C GLU A 111 -18.96 20.69 7.43
N MET A 112 -18.84 19.99 6.29
CA MET A 112 -17.66 20.03 5.42
C MET A 112 -17.79 21.05 4.28
N ASP A 113 -18.87 21.82 4.21
CA ASP A 113 -19.22 22.76 3.12
C ASP A 113 -19.16 22.13 1.72
N LEU A 114 -19.60 20.87 1.59
CA LEU A 114 -19.59 20.15 0.33
C LEU A 114 -20.92 20.27 -0.41
N PRO A 115 -20.92 20.44 -1.75
CA PRO A 115 -22.12 20.38 -2.56
C PRO A 115 -22.75 18.97 -2.54
N ASP A 116 -24.03 18.87 -2.90
CA ASP A 116 -24.66 17.59 -3.19
C ASP A 116 -24.06 16.95 -4.46
N ILE A 117 -24.37 15.66 -4.68
CA ILE A 117 -23.78 14.90 -5.78
C ILE A 117 -24.16 15.45 -7.15
N ASP A 118 -25.42 15.93 -7.32
CA ASP A 118 -25.91 16.46 -8.59
C ASP A 118 -25.15 17.74 -8.95
N ARG A 119 -25.00 18.65 -8.00
CA ARG A 119 -24.20 19.88 -8.19
C ARG A 119 -22.73 19.61 -8.41
N ALA A 120 -22.17 18.59 -7.76
CA ALA A 120 -20.77 18.23 -7.95
C ALA A 120 -20.53 17.70 -9.37
N LEU A 121 -21.40 16.83 -9.87
CA LEU A 121 -21.32 16.33 -11.24
C LEU A 121 -21.55 17.44 -12.27
N GLU A 122 -22.53 18.30 -12.06
CA GLU A 122 -22.70 19.47 -12.92
C GLU A 122 -21.46 20.36 -12.93
N GLY A 123 -20.91 20.68 -11.75
CA GLY A 123 -19.72 21.51 -11.62
C GLY A 123 -18.48 20.95 -12.35
N VAL A 124 -18.33 19.63 -12.41
CA VAL A 124 -17.20 19.00 -13.12
C VAL A 124 -17.46 18.86 -14.62
N HIS A 125 -18.71 18.58 -15.03
CA HIS A 125 -19.04 18.24 -16.40
C HIS A 125 -19.68 19.36 -17.22
N ARG A 126 -20.31 20.33 -16.55
CA ARG A 126 -20.93 21.54 -17.16
C ARG A 126 -20.65 22.78 -16.32
N PRO A 127 -19.39 23.08 -15.99
CA PRO A 127 -19.05 24.20 -15.13
C PRO A 127 -19.44 25.54 -15.77
N ALA A 128 -20.05 26.43 -15.01
CA ALA A 128 -20.20 27.81 -15.41
C ALA A 128 -18.96 28.63 -15.04
N THR A 129 -18.28 28.26 -13.95
CA THR A 129 -17.09 28.93 -13.43
C THR A 129 -15.99 27.93 -13.06
N TRP A 130 -14.76 28.42 -12.93
CA TRP A 130 -13.65 27.61 -12.40
C TRP A 130 -13.90 27.15 -10.96
N GLN A 131 -14.60 27.93 -10.19
CA GLN A 131 -14.97 27.58 -8.82
C GLN A 131 -15.93 26.37 -8.77
N ASP A 132 -16.83 26.24 -9.74
CA ASP A 132 -17.71 25.06 -9.84
C ASP A 132 -16.88 23.77 -10.00
N ILE A 133 -15.83 23.84 -10.83
CA ILE A 133 -14.91 22.70 -11.03
C ILE A 133 -14.21 22.34 -9.73
N GLU A 134 -13.65 23.32 -9.04
CA GLU A 134 -12.93 23.11 -7.77
C GLU A 134 -13.84 22.46 -6.73
N ARG A 135 -15.01 23.02 -6.49
CA ARG A 135 -15.98 22.48 -5.53
C ARG A 135 -16.52 21.10 -5.92
N GLY A 136 -16.82 20.91 -7.20
CA GLY A 136 -17.24 19.60 -7.71
C GLY A 136 -16.16 18.52 -7.51
N ARG A 137 -14.91 18.85 -7.84
CA ARG A 137 -13.76 17.93 -7.65
C ARG A 137 -13.51 17.65 -6.17
N GLU A 138 -13.53 18.68 -5.32
CA GLU A 138 -13.37 18.53 -3.88
C GLU A 138 -14.38 17.52 -3.31
N ARG A 139 -15.65 17.67 -3.69
CA ARG A 139 -16.72 16.75 -3.28
C ARG A 139 -16.47 15.31 -3.75
N LEU A 140 -16.08 15.11 -5.01
CA LEU A 140 -15.86 13.77 -5.57
C LEU A 140 -14.62 13.11 -4.95
N VAL A 141 -13.53 13.87 -4.73
CA VAL A 141 -12.32 13.37 -4.05
C VAL A 141 -12.64 12.99 -2.60
N PHE A 142 -13.43 13.81 -1.92
CA PHE A 142 -13.87 13.49 -0.55
C PHE A 142 -14.69 12.20 -0.50
N GLU A 143 -15.63 12.02 -1.46
CA GLU A 143 -16.43 10.79 -1.54
C GLU A 143 -15.57 9.55 -1.75
N GLU A 144 -14.64 9.59 -2.71
CA GLU A 144 -13.74 8.47 -2.99
C GLU A 144 -12.92 8.09 -1.73
N ALA A 145 -12.39 9.10 -1.03
CA ALA A 145 -11.67 8.91 0.22
C ALA A 145 -12.58 8.34 1.32
N LEU A 146 -13.81 8.85 1.45
CA LEU A 146 -14.78 8.41 2.45
C LEU A 146 -15.17 6.93 2.22
N VAL A 147 -15.49 6.55 0.98
CA VAL A 147 -15.85 5.16 0.64
C VAL A 147 -14.71 4.20 0.96
N LEU A 148 -13.47 4.58 0.62
CA LEU A 148 -12.30 3.80 0.95
C LEU A 148 -12.14 3.65 2.47
N GLN A 149 -12.20 4.75 3.22
CA GLN A 149 -12.07 4.73 4.68
C GLN A 149 -13.21 3.94 5.36
N ALA A 150 -14.44 4.13 4.92
CA ALA A 150 -15.57 3.36 5.43
C ALA A 150 -15.38 1.85 5.22
N SER A 151 -14.90 1.44 4.05
CA SER A 151 -14.60 0.05 3.75
C SER A 151 -13.49 -0.53 4.66
N LEU A 152 -12.44 0.26 4.93
CA LEU A 152 -11.36 -0.14 5.84
C LEU A 152 -11.86 -0.27 7.30
N VAL A 153 -12.68 0.68 7.76
CA VAL A 153 -13.29 0.64 9.09
C VAL A 153 -14.23 -0.56 9.24
N GLN A 154 -15.04 -0.85 8.21
CA GLN A 154 -15.90 -2.04 8.21
C GLN A 154 -15.09 -3.33 8.32
N ARG A 155 -13.99 -3.46 7.57
CA ARG A 155 -13.08 -4.62 7.65
C ARG A 155 -12.46 -4.73 9.04
N ARG A 156 -11.99 -3.61 9.62
CA ARG A 156 -11.46 -3.57 10.98
C ARG A 156 -12.50 -4.01 12.01
N HIS A 157 -13.75 -3.54 11.85
CA HIS A 157 -14.85 -3.95 12.74
C HIS A 157 -15.16 -5.44 12.59
N ALA A 158 -15.23 -5.95 11.36
CA ALA A 158 -15.44 -7.38 11.12
C ALA A 158 -14.30 -8.23 11.70
N ALA A 159 -13.04 -7.80 11.58
CA ALA A 159 -11.90 -8.50 12.17
C ALA A 159 -11.99 -8.59 13.70
N ARG A 160 -12.57 -7.59 14.36
CA ARG A 160 -12.78 -7.57 15.81
C ARG A 160 -13.89 -8.52 16.31
N THR A 161 -14.71 -9.06 15.42
CA THR A 161 -15.72 -10.09 15.79
C THR A 161 -15.12 -11.49 15.95
N TYR A 162 -13.93 -11.71 15.41
CA TYR A 162 -13.20 -12.96 15.59
C TYR A 162 -12.58 -13.03 16.99
N ARG A 163 -12.43 -14.25 17.50
CA ARG A 163 -11.73 -14.48 18.75
C ARG A 163 -10.31 -14.93 18.50
N ALA A 164 -9.38 -14.40 19.29
CA ALA A 164 -7.99 -14.85 19.33
C ALA A 164 -7.73 -15.71 20.56
N SER A 165 -6.73 -16.57 20.45
CA SER A 165 -6.16 -17.20 21.64
C SER A 165 -5.38 -16.16 22.43
N VAL A 166 -5.78 -15.91 23.67
CA VAL A 166 -5.07 -15.00 24.58
C VAL A 166 -3.66 -15.54 24.84
N MET A 167 -2.64 -14.74 24.55
CA MET A 167 -1.23 -15.04 24.75
C MET A 167 -0.64 -14.04 25.76
N PRO A 168 -0.94 -14.20 27.07
CA PRO A 168 -0.52 -13.24 28.06
C PRO A 168 1.00 -13.21 28.12
N PRO A 169 1.62 -12.01 28.16
CA PRO A 169 3.04 -11.87 28.44
C PRO A 169 3.31 -12.12 29.94
N ALA A 170 2.97 -13.32 30.39
CA ALA A 170 3.21 -13.71 31.78
C ALA A 170 4.70 -13.86 31.96
N GLY A 171 5.36 -12.87 32.58
CA GLY A 171 6.77 -12.85 33.03
C GLY A 171 7.60 -13.97 32.36
N SER A 172 7.73 -13.92 31.02
CA SER A 172 8.24 -15.02 30.22
C SER A 172 9.71 -15.15 30.51
N ILE A 173 10.09 -16.10 31.35
CA ILE A 173 11.51 -16.42 31.63
C ILE A 173 12.24 -16.59 30.30
N LEU A 174 11.58 -17.19 29.29
CA LEU A 174 12.15 -17.36 27.95
C LEU A 174 12.49 -16.00 27.27
N ARG A 175 11.58 -15.02 27.33
CA ARG A 175 11.84 -13.69 26.77
C ARG A 175 12.88 -12.93 27.58
N GLU A 176 12.82 -12.99 28.90
CA GLU A 176 13.80 -12.35 29.79
C GLU A 176 15.20 -12.90 29.57
N THR A 177 15.32 -14.23 29.48
CA THR A 177 16.60 -14.92 29.15
C THR A 177 17.10 -14.52 27.76
N PHE A 178 16.20 -14.43 26.78
CA PHE A 178 16.55 -13.93 25.43
C PHE A 178 17.04 -12.50 25.46
N ASP A 179 16.33 -11.58 26.14
CA ASP A 179 16.71 -10.17 26.25
C ASP A 179 18.07 -10.00 26.94
N ALA A 180 18.36 -10.81 27.96
CA ALA A 180 19.64 -10.81 28.65
C ALA A 180 20.80 -11.38 27.81
N ALA A 181 20.51 -12.28 26.87
CA ALA A 181 21.49 -12.90 25.98
C ALA A 181 21.79 -12.06 24.72
N LEU A 182 21.03 -11.01 24.44
CA LEU A 182 21.27 -10.15 23.28
C LEU A 182 22.66 -9.49 23.34
N PRO A 183 23.40 -9.44 22.21
CA PRO A 183 24.73 -8.80 22.16
C PRO A 183 24.66 -7.25 22.16
N PHE A 184 23.46 -6.68 22.31
CA PHE A 184 23.19 -5.23 22.32
C PHE A 184 22.01 -4.93 23.23
N ALA A 185 21.95 -3.69 23.73
CA ALA A 185 20.80 -3.22 24.47
C ALA A 185 19.64 -2.81 23.51
N LEU A 186 18.42 -3.16 23.90
CA LEU A 186 17.23 -2.68 23.18
C LEU A 186 17.08 -1.17 23.36
N THR A 187 16.69 -0.46 22.29
CA THR A 187 16.34 0.95 22.37
C THR A 187 15.00 1.14 23.11
N ASP A 188 14.73 2.36 23.56
CA ASP A 188 13.47 2.64 24.26
C ASP A 188 12.26 2.51 23.32
N GLY A 189 12.40 2.87 22.02
CA GLY A 189 11.40 2.63 21.01
C GLY A 189 11.11 1.14 20.78
N GLN A 190 12.15 0.29 20.74
CA GLN A 190 11.98 -1.16 20.62
C GLN A 190 11.26 -1.77 21.83
N LYS A 191 11.57 -1.27 23.05
CA LYS A 191 10.86 -1.69 24.27
C LYS A 191 9.40 -1.24 24.25
N ALA A 192 9.14 0.03 23.91
CA ALA A 192 7.80 0.60 23.85
C ALA A 192 6.91 -0.19 22.86
N VAL A 193 7.38 -0.38 21.62
CA VAL A 193 6.66 -1.15 20.60
C VAL A 193 6.49 -2.61 21.00
N GLY A 194 7.50 -3.22 21.63
CA GLY A 194 7.39 -4.57 22.19
C GLY A 194 6.28 -4.69 23.25
N ASN A 195 6.11 -3.66 24.09
CA ASN A 195 5.04 -3.62 25.09
C ASN A 195 3.66 -3.41 24.46
N GLU A 196 3.54 -2.60 23.40
CA GLU A 196 2.29 -2.47 22.62
C GLU A 196 1.85 -3.82 22.06
N ILE A 197 2.78 -4.54 21.41
CA ILE A 197 2.50 -5.85 20.84
C ILE A 197 2.12 -6.85 21.94
N ALA A 198 2.82 -6.85 23.05
CA ALA A 198 2.53 -7.74 24.19
C ALA A 198 1.14 -7.46 24.80
N ALA A 199 0.73 -6.19 24.86
CA ALA A 199 -0.61 -5.81 25.30
C ALA A 199 -1.69 -6.28 24.34
N ASP A 200 -1.44 -6.23 23.03
CA ASP A 200 -2.37 -6.75 22.02
C ASP A 200 -2.47 -8.28 22.04
N LEU A 201 -1.36 -8.99 22.22
CA LEU A 201 -1.33 -10.45 22.34
C LEU A 201 -2.14 -10.97 23.53
N ALA A 202 -2.29 -10.15 24.56
CA ALA A 202 -3.09 -10.45 25.74
C ALA A 202 -4.61 -10.25 25.56
N GLN A 203 -5.07 -9.79 24.39
CA GLN A 203 -6.49 -9.56 24.12
C GLN A 203 -7.16 -10.79 23.51
N GLU A 204 -8.47 -10.90 23.71
CA GLU A 204 -9.32 -11.90 23.01
C GLU A 204 -9.61 -11.55 21.56
N VAL A 205 -9.23 -10.35 21.12
CA VAL A 205 -9.40 -9.87 19.75
C VAL A 205 -8.08 -10.03 18.99
N PRO A 206 -8.10 -10.57 17.76
CA PRO A 206 -6.87 -10.73 16.98
C PRO A 206 -6.17 -9.39 16.74
N MET A 207 -4.92 -9.28 17.16
CA MET A 207 -4.06 -8.16 16.79
C MET A 207 -3.91 -8.11 15.27
N GLN A 208 -4.05 -6.92 14.71
CA GLN A 208 -3.76 -6.62 13.31
C GLN A 208 -2.83 -5.39 13.30
N ARG A 209 -1.50 -5.60 13.31
CA ARG A 209 -0.53 -4.52 13.51
C ARG A 209 0.52 -4.47 12.41
N LEU A 210 0.85 -3.25 11.98
CA LEU A 210 1.96 -2.94 11.09
C LEU A 210 3.13 -2.38 11.91
N LEU A 211 4.27 -3.05 11.85
CA LEU A 211 5.54 -2.59 12.39
C LEU A 211 6.39 -2.01 11.26
N GLN A 212 6.55 -0.70 11.24
CA GLN A 212 7.38 -0.03 10.26
C GLN A 212 8.65 0.53 10.89
N GLY A 213 9.69 0.65 10.08
CA GLY A 213 10.97 1.24 10.48
C GLY A 213 12.03 0.97 9.43
N ASP A 214 13.10 1.75 9.44
CA ASP A 214 14.20 1.61 8.49
C ASP A 214 14.87 0.22 8.53
N VAL A 215 15.64 -0.09 7.49
CA VAL A 215 16.51 -1.27 7.49
C VAL A 215 17.51 -1.13 8.64
N GLY A 216 17.59 -2.16 9.50
CA GLY A 216 18.46 -2.14 10.67
C GLY A 216 17.86 -1.48 11.92
N SER A 217 16.61 -1.01 11.92
CA SER A 217 15.93 -0.49 13.13
C SER A 217 15.61 -1.54 14.19
N GLY A 218 15.84 -2.83 13.89
CA GLY A 218 15.61 -3.94 14.81
C GLY A 218 14.20 -4.53 14.79
N LYS A 219 13.42 -4.34 13.71
CA LYS A 219 12.09 -4.97 13.55
C LYS A 219 12.10 -6.47 13.84
N THR A 220 13.11 -7.17 13.36
CA THR A 220 13.22 -8.64 13.54
C THR A 220 13.37 -8.99 15.02
N VAL A 221 14.14 -8.25 15.81
CA VAL A 221 14.30 -8.55 17.26
C VAL A 221 13.00 -8.31 18.01
N VAL A 222 12.25 -7.25 17.66
CA VAL A 222 10.92 -6.97 18.23
C VAL A 222 9.93 -8.09 17.88
N ALA A 223 9.94 -8.55 16.62
CA ALA A 223 9.10 -9.67 16.20
C ALA A 223 9.46 -10.98 16.91
N VAL A 224 10.75 -11.30 17.05
CA VAL A 224 11.21 -12.51 17.76
C VAL A 224 10.76 -12.46 19.23
N ARG A 225 10.85 -11.31 19.92
CA ARG A 225 10.34 -11.16 21.28
C ARG A 225 8.85 -11.47 21.39
N ALA A 226 8.03 -10.95 20.45
CA ALA A 226 6.61 -11.26 20.39
C ALA A 226 6.35 -12.75 20.09
N MET A 227 7.15 -13.36 19.22
CA MET A 227 7.07 -14.80 18.95
C MET A 227 7.40 -15.64 20.20
N LEU A 228 8.39 -15.23 21.00
CA LEU A 228 8.75 -15.90 22.24
C LEU A 228 7.68 -15.75 23.32
N ASP A 229 6.98 -14.63 23.41
CA ASP A 229 5.82 -14.47 24.29
C ASP A 229 4.73 -15.48 23.96
N VAL A 230 4.45 -15.70 22.66
CA VAL A 230 3.47 -16.71 22.20
C VAL A 230 3.92 -18.13 22.53
N VAL A 231 5.20 -18.45 22.34
CA VAL A 231 5.76 -19.76 22.66
C VAL A 231 5.69 -20.01 24.18
N ALA A 232 6.01 -19.03 25.00
CA ALA A 232 5.90 -19.12 26.44
C ALA A 232 4.46 -19.32 26.94
N ALA A 233 3.47 -18.83 26.18
CA ALA A 233 2.05 -19.09 26.44
C ALA A 233 1.58 -20.46 25.89
N GLY A 234 2.50 -21.31 25.41
CA GLY A 234 2.20 -22.63 24.84
C GLY A 234 1.63 -22.59 23.42
N GLY A 235 1.78 -21.49 22.71
CA GLY A 235 1.42 -21.32 21.31
C GLY A 235 2.57 -21.52 20.34
N GLN A 236 2.27 -21.42 19.06
CA GLN A 236 3.21 -21.46 17.96
C GLN A 236 3.22 -20.11 17.24
N ALA A 237 4.40 -19.65 16.82
CA ALA A 237 4.53 -18.41 16.07
C ALA A 237 5.20 -18.68 14.70
N VAL A 238 4.62 -18.12 13.67
CA VAL A 238 5.08 -18.25 12.28
C VAL A 238 5.71 -16.94 11.82
N LEU A 239 6.89 -17.00 11.19
CA LEU A 239 7.46 -15.92 10.40
C LEU A 239 7.44 -16.31 8.92
N ARG A 240 6.68 -15.56 8.14
CA ARG A 240 6.59 -15.76 6.71
C ARG A 240 7.44 -14.74 5.95
N ALA A 241 8.33 -15.25 5.11
CA ALA A 241 9.15 -14.46 4.21
C ALA A 241 8.65 -14.56 2.75
N PRO A 242 8.90 -13.55 1.90
CA PRO A 242 8.45 -13.54 0.51
C PRO A 242 9.19 -14.54 -0.39
N THR A 243 10.43 -14.91 -0.05
CA THR A 243 11.27 -15.84 -0.81
C THR A 243 11.93 -16.88 0.09
N GLU A 244 12.34 -18.00 -0.49
CA GLU A 244 13.04 -19.07 0.23
C GLU A 244 14.40 -18.62 0.78
N VAL A 245 15.09 -17.77 0.03
CA VAL A 245 16.39 -17.21 0.47
C VAL A 245 16.20 -16.37 1.73
N LEU A 246 15.20 -15.48 1.75
CA LEU A 246 14.88 -14.67 2.92
C LEU A 246 14.38 -15.53 4.09
N ALA A 247 13.58 -16.56 3.82
CA ALA A 247 13.14 -17.50 4.85
C ALA A 247 14.34 -18.21 5.51
N ALA A 248 15.29 -18.67 4.71
CA ALA A 248 16.52 -19.30 5.22
C ALA A 248 17.38 -18.30 6.02
N GLN A 249 17.50 -17.06 5.54
CA GLN A 249 18.22 -16.00 6.25
C GLN A 249 17.56 -15.67 7.60
N HIS A 250 16.21 -15.52 7.63
CA HIS A 250 15.50 -15.32 8.88
C HIS A 250 15.66 -16.49 9.84
N ALA A 251 15.52 -17.73 9.38
CA ALA A 251 15.68 -18.89 10.22
C ALA A 251 17.10 -18.98 10.82
N ALA A 252 18.14 -18.72 10.02
CA ALA A 252 19.51 -18.66 10.49
C ALA A 252 19.75 -17.49 11.47
N GLY A 253 19.21 -16.31 11.17
CA GLY A 253 19.28 -15.13 12.03
C GLY A 253 18.60 -15.35 13.37
N ILE A 254 17.40 -15.91 13.37
CA ILE A 254 16.64 -16.23 14.60
C ILE A 254 17.40 -17.25 15.45
N ARG A 255 17.92 -18.35 14.85
CA ARG A 255 18.73 -19.32 15.60
C ARG A 255 19.97 -18.69 16.23
N ARG A 256 20.64 -17.79 15.50
CA ARG A 256 21.80 -17.05 16.02
C ARG A 256 21.44 -16.14 17.17
N LEU A 257 20.31 -15.43 17.09
CA LEU A 257 19.82 -14.55 18.16
C LEU A 257 19.42 -15.34 19.41
N LEU A 258 18.81 -16.50 19.23
CA LEU A 258 18.39 -17.39 20.32
C LEU A 258 19.59 -18.08 20.98
N GLY A 259 20.67 -18.35 20.22
CA GLY A 259 21.83 -19.06 20.74
C GLY A 259 21.43 -20.40 21.36
N PRO A 260 21.83 -20.66 22.64
CA PRO A 260 21.48 -21.91 23.34
C PRO A 260 19.96 -22.15 23.47
N LEU A 261 19.13 -21.10 23.45
CA LEU A 261 17.66 -21.24 23.53
C LEU A 261 17.05 -21.90 22.28
N ALA A 262 17.81 -22.01 21.15
CA ALA A 262 17.38 -22.71 19.95
C ALA A 262 17.71 -24.22 19.96
N GLU A 263 18.48 -24.71 20.93
CA GLU A 263 19.00 -26.09 21.02
C GLU A 263 18.14 -26.96 21.94
N VAL A 264 16.84 -26.92 21.78
CA VAL A 264 15.95 -27.83 22.53
C VAL A 264 15.83 -29.16 21.80
N ASP A 265 16.22 -30.22 22.49
CA ASP A 265 16.13 -31.59 21.98
C ASP A 265 14.63 -31.95 21.82
N SER A 266 14.15 -31.98 20.57
CA SER A 266 12.74 -32.19 20.21
C SER A 266 12.23 -33.61 20.58
N LEU A 267 13.05 -34.45 21.19
CA LEU A 267 12.70 -35.81 21.61
C LEU A 267 11.73 -35.87 22.79
N LEU A 268 11.45 -34.77 23.47
CA LEU A 268 10.62 -34.74 24.69
C LEU A 268 9.20 -34.17 24.50
N GLY A 269 8.79 -33.79 23.28
CA GLY A 269 7.38 -33.51 22.95
C GLY A 269 6.73 -32.30 23.61
N ALA A 270 7.48 -31.40 24.25
CA ALA A 270 6.97 -30.15 24.79
C ALA A 270 7.32 -28.97 23.88
N ALA A 271 6.35 -28.19 23.50
CA ALA A 271 6.50 -27.03 22.58
C ALA A 271 7.41 -25.92 23.13
N ALA A 272 7.52 -25.80 24.42
CA ALA A 272 8.49 -24.96 25.12
C ALA A 272 8.83 -25.60 26.45
N THR A 273 10.10 -25.85 26.68
CA THR A 273 10.61 -25.99 28.03
C THR A 273 10.94 -24.59 28.54
N VAL A 274 11.07 -24.42 29.84
CA VAL A 274 11.50 -23.18 30.47
C VAL A 274 12.85 -22.69 29.87
N ASP A 275 13.57 -23.57 29.19
CA ASP A 275 14.94 -23.40 28.72
C ASP A 275 15.12 -23.13 27.24
N GLY A 276 14.04 -23.18 26.37
CA GLY A 276 14.21 -22.88 24.94
C GLY A 276 13.07 -23.27 24.01
N THR A 277 13.25 -23.11 22.69
CA THR A 277 12.26 -23.43 21.66
C THR A 277 12.90 -23.86 20.35
N SER A 278 12.27 -24.82 19.65
CA SER A 278 12.74 -25.29 18.34
C SER A 278 12.33 -24.32 17.21
N VAL A 279 13.28 -24.08 16.28
CA VAL A 279 13.09 -23.26 15.07
C VAL A 279 13.07 -24.15 13.83
N VAL A 280 11.93 -24.22 13.17
CA VAL A 280 11.72 -25.05 11.97
C VAL A 280 11.64 -24.17 10.72
N LEU A 281 12.31 -24.58 9.63
CA LEU A 281 12.22 -23.95 8.32
C LEU A 281 11.39 -24.83 7.37
N LEU A 282 10.33 -24.27 6.78
CA LEU A 282 9.47 -24.93 5.80
C LEU A 282 9.41 -24.11 4.51
N THR A 283 10.01 -24.65 3.43
CA THR A 283 10.02 -24.04 2.09
C THR A 283 9.53 -25.04 1.04
N GLY A 284 9.17 -24.56 -0.14
CA GLY A 284 8.70 -25.41 -1.24
C GLY A 284 9.79 -26.35 -1.79
N SER A 285 11.07 -25.94 -1.74
CA SER A 285 12.22 -26.72 -2.21
C SER A 285 12.76 -27.72 -1.19
N ALA A 286 12.17 -27.83 0.01
CA ALA A 286 12.63 -28.76 1.03
C ALA A 286 12.56 -30.21 0.56
N ARG A 287 13.59 -31.00 0.87
CA ARG A 287 13.62 -32.44 0.55
C ARG A 287 12.50 -33.17 1.29
N SER A 288 11.91 -34.19 0.67
CA SER A 288 10.75 -34.91 1.21
C SER A 288 10.89 -35.36 2.68
N ALA A 289 12.09 -35.83 3.07
CA ALA A 289 12.36 -36.23 4.45
C ALA A 289 12.36 -35.03 5.41
N GLN A 290 13.02 -33.93 5.04
CA GLN A 290 13.08 -32.71 5.84
C GLN A 290 11.69 -32.08 5.96
N ARG A 291 10.94 -32.06 4.83
CA ARG A 291 9.56 -31.55 4.82
C ARG A 291 8.66 -32.35 5.78
N ARG A 292 8.73 -33.69 5.73
CA ARG A 292 7.95 -34.56 6.62
C ARG A 292 8.28 -34.30 8.09
N GLN A 293 9.58 -34.25 8.44
CA GLN A 293 10.03 -33.95 9.81
C GLN A 293 9.54 -32.54 10.27
N ALA A 294 9.59 -31.55 9.38
CA ALA A 294 9.10 -30.20 9.67
C ALA A 294 7.59 -30.23 9.93
N LEU A 295 6.79 -30.90 9.12
CA LEU A 295 5.34 -31.03 9.29
C LEU A 295 5.00 -31.76 10.60
N GLU A 296 5.68 -32.85 10.92
CA GLU A 296 5.48 -33.59 12.19
C GLU A 296 5.80 -32.71 13.40
N ALA A 297 6.87 -31.91 13.34
CA ALA A 297 7.22 -30.97 14.41
C ALA A 297 6.23 -29.82 14.57
N ILE A 298 5.62 -29.35 13.47
CA ILE A 298 4.59 -28.30 13.48
C ILE A 298 3.28 -28.88 14.06
N GLU A 299 2.84 -30.03 13.58
CA GLU A 299 1.59 -30.67 13.98
C GLU A 299 1.62 -31.13 15.44
N SER A 300 2.74 -31.66 15.92
CA SER A 300 2.89 -32.05 17.33
C SER A 300 3.06 -30.88 18.29
N GLY A 301 3.28 -29.64 17.77
CA GLY A 301 3.59 -28.49 18.59
C GLY A 301 5.05 -28.45 19.11
N ALA A 302 5.90 -29.38 18.73
CA ALA A 302 7.32 -29.40 19.11
C ALA A 302 8.10 -28.21 18.50
N ALA A 303 7.66 -27.69 17.35
CA ALA A 303 8.17 -26.46 16.78
C ALA A 303 7.41 -25.25 17.33
N GLY A 304 8.03 -24.47 18.21
CA GLY A 304 7.43 -23.21 18.72
C GLY A 304 7.60 -22.08 17.70
N LEU A 305 8.73 -22.00 17.00
CA LEU A 305 9.01 -20.99 15.97
C LEU A 305 9.10 -21.65 14.59
N ILE A 306 8.26 -21.18 13.67
CA ILE A 306 8.21 -21.69 12.31
C ILE A 306 8.54 -20.57 11.33
N VAL A 307 9.51 -20.78 10.46
CA VAL A 307 9.89 -19.84 9.39
C VAL A 307 9.63 -20.48 8.05
N GLY A 308 9.04 -19.75 7.10
CA GLY A 308 8.80 -20.31 5.78
C GLY A 308 8.26 -19.31 4.76
N THR A 309 7.82 -19.86 3.63
CA THR A 309 7.27 -19.09 2.52
C THR A 309 5.77 -19.40 2.33
N HIS A 310 5.27 -19.31 1.09
CA HIS A 310 3.92 -19.75 0.74
C HIS A 310 3.63 -21.23 1.09
N ALA A 311 4.65 -22.06 1.24
CA ALA A 311 4.48 -23.45 1.68
C ALA A 311 3.73 -23.58 3.02
N LEU A 312 3.78 -22.55 3.86
CA LEU A 312 3.02 -22.48 5.10
C LEU A 312 1.50 -22.35 4.89
N LEU A 313 1.06 -21.96 3.69
CA LEU A 313 -0.35 -21.82 3.31
C LEU A 313 -0.96 -23.11 2.76
N GLU A 314 -0.16 -24.14 2.53
CA GLU A 314 -0.66 -25.40 1.99
C GLU A 314 -1.57 -26.11 3.02
N GLU A 315 -2.61 -26.77 2.53
CA GLU A 315 -3.57 -27.50 3.40
C GLU A 315 -2.92 -28.60 4.23
N SER A 316 -1.77 -29.11 3.77
CA SER A 316 -1.00 -30.11 4.49
C SER A 316 -0.33 -29.63 5.77
N VAL A 317 -0.29 -28.32 6.01
CA VAL A 317 0.32 -27.73 7.21
C VAL A 317 -0.76 -27.57 8.28
N GLN A 318 -0.68 -28.34 9.34
CA GLN A 318 -1.56 -28.27 10.50
C GLN A 318 -0.76 -27.77 11.70
N PHE A 319 -1.25 -26.73 12.34
CA PHE A 319 -0.63 -26.16 13.54
C PHE A 319 -1.32 -26.72 14.79
N ALA A 320 -0.56 -27.08 15.82
CA ALA A 320 -1.13 -27.49 17.09
C ALA A 320 -1.86 -26.32 17.78
N ARG A 321 -1.25 -25.14 17.84
CA ARG A 321 -1.83 -23.92 18.42
C ARG A 321 -1.17 -22.67 17.83
N LEU A 322 -1.65 -22.21 16.67
CA LEU A 322 -1.11 -21.01 16.01
C LEU A 322 -1.58 -19.74 16.73
N GLY A 323 -0.68 -19.03 17.40
CA GLY A 323 -0.97 -17.79 18.14
C GLY A 323 -0.59 -16.52 17.40
N LEU A 324 0.52 -16.53 16.65
CA LEU A 324 1.03 -15.34 15.96
C LEU A 324 1.53 -15.66 14.57
N VAL A 325 1.18 -14.81 13.62
CA VAL A 325 1.73 -14.80 12.27
C VAL A 325 2.49 -13.48 12.05
N VAL A 326 3.79 -13.55 11.85
CA VAL A 326 4.65 -12.43 11.43
C VAL A 326 4.83 -12.50 9.92
N ILE A 327 4.60 -11.40 9.23
CA ILE A 327 4.71 -11.28 7.77
C ILE A 327 5.80 -10.26 7.46
N ASP A 328 6.87 -10.68 6.80
CA ASP A 328 7.93 -9.79 6.38
C ASP A 328 7.70 -9.32 4.94
N GLU A 329 7.98 -8.02 4.65
CA GLU A 329 7.87 -7.41 3.32
C GLU A 329 6.48 -7.55 2.66
N GLN A 330 5.50 -6.79 3.14
CA GLN A 330 4.09 -6.86 2.70
C GLN A 330 3.82 -6.53 1.22
N HIS A 331 4.74 -5.94 0.47
CA HIS A 331 4.50 -5.45 -0.91
C HIS A 331 3.96 -6.49 -1.90
N ARG A 332 3.90 -7.76 -1.51
CA ARG A 332 3.38 -8.87 -2.33
C ARG A 332 2.22 -9.62 -1.69
N PHE A 333 1.59 -9.06 -0.64
CA PHE A 333 0.58 -9.79 0.15
C PHE A 333 -0.81 -9.18 0.05
N GLY A 334 -1.75 -9.90 -0.57
CA GLY A 334 -3.18 -9.57 -0.58
C GLY A 334 -3.87 -9.90 0.75
N VAL A 335 -5.01 -9.23 1.00
CA VAL A 335 -5.92 -9.46 2.15
C VAL A 335 -6.35 -10.93 2.25
N GLU A 336 -6.53 -11.61 1.10
CA GLU A 336 -6.95 -13.02 1.02
C GLU A 336 -5.93 -13.99 1.63
N GLN A 337 -4.65 -13.71 1.53
CA GLN A 337 -3.60 -14.59 2.04
C GLN A 337 -3.41 -14.41 3.57
N ARG A 338 -3.73 -13.22 4.12
CA ARG A 338 -3.83 -13.03 5.59
C ARG A 338 -4.99 -13.85 6.15
N ALA A 339 -6.13 -13.84 5.48
CA ALA A 339 -7.31 -14.62 5.84
C ALA A 339 -7.07 -16.14 5.77
N ALA A 340 -6.25 -16.61 4.83
CA ALA A 340 -5.96 -18.04 4.66
C ALA A 340 -5.17 -18.66 5.82
N LEU A 341 -4.31 -17.88 6.51
CA LEU A 341 -3.62 -18.32 7.74
C LEU A 341 -4.52 -18.14 8.97
N ALA A 342 -5.41 -17.13 8.95
CA ALA A 342 -6.27 -16.81 10.08
C ALA A 342 -7.30 -17.89 10.38
N GLY A 343 -7.76 -18.68 9.39
CA GLY A 343 -8.78 -19.72 9.59
C GLY A 343 -8.26 -21.10 10.03
N ARG A 344 -6.99 -21.22 10.41
CA ARG A 344 -6.32 -22.54 10.61
C ARG A 344 -6.08 -22.98 12.05
N ALA A 345 -6.55 -22.23 13.03
CA ALA A 345 -6.48 -22.70 14.41
C ALA A 345 -7.54 -23.80 14.64
N PRO A 346 -7.15 -24.97 15.18
CA PRO A 346 -8.07 -26.09 15.39
C PRO A 346 -9.26 -25.78 16.30
N ASP A 347 -9.13 -24.78 17.16
CA ASP A 347 -10.14 -24.31 18.11
C ASP A 347 -11.08 -23.24 17.56
N GLY A 348 -10.96 -22.89 16.26
CA GLY A 348 -11.75 -21.83 15.62
C GLY A 348 -11.32 -20.42 16.00
N THR A 349 -10.20 -20.25 16.72
CA THR A 349 -9.61 -18.94 17.00
C THR A 349 -8.80 -18.44 15.81
N HIS A 350 -8.58 -17.13 15.76
CA HIS A 350 -7.74 -16.48 14.76
C HIS A 350 -6.40 -16.07 15.38
N PRO A 351 -5.26 -16.33 14.72
CA PRO A 351 -3.97 -15.89 15.21
C PRO A 351 -3.86 -14.37 15.16
N HIS A 352 -3.05 -13.82 16.04
CA HIS A 352 -2.58 -12.44 15.94
C HIS A 352 -1.70 -12.27 14.70
N VAL A 353 -1.74 -11.08 14.06
CA VAL A 353 -0.97 -10.79 12.85
C VAL A 353 -0.10 -9.56 13.07
N LEU A 354 1.20 -9.71 12.85
CA LEU A 354 2.19 -8.66 12.83
C LEU A 354 2.81 -8.56 11.46
N VAL A 355 2.60 -7.44 10.78
CA VAL A 355 3.19 -7.17 9.48
C VAL A 355 4.40 -6.27 9.64
N MET A 356 5.51 -6.60 9.00
CA MET A 356 6.73 -5.78 9.01
C MET A 356 6.99 -5.17 7.64
N THR A 357 7.45 -3.91 7.62
CA THR A 357 7.94 -3.26 6.39
C THR A 357 9.20 -2.45 6.65
N ALA A 358 10.15 -2.52 5.72
CA ALA A 358 11.38 -1.73 5.74
C ALA A 358 11.21 -0.35 5.09
N THR A 359 10.16 -0.16 4.28
CA THR A 359 9.89 1.14 3.67
C THR A 359 9.04 1.98 4.62
N PRO A 360 9.53 3.16 5.06
CA PRO A 360 8.69 4.08 5.78
C PRO A 360 7.53 4.53 4.88
N ILE A 361 6.33 4.14 5.25
CA ILE A 361 5.11 4.51 4.53
C ILE A 361 4.60 5.80 5.17
N PRO A 362 4.45 6.91 4.42
CA PRO A 362 3.84 8.12 4.96
C PRO A 362 2.51 7.79 5.65
N ARG A 363 2.26 8.37 6.82
CA ARG A 363 1.07 8.07 7.63
C ARG A 363 -0.23 8.15 6.82
N THR A 364 -0.33 9.11 5.91
CA THR A 364 -1.48 9.27 5.00
C THR A 364 -1.65 8.08 4.06
N VAL A 365 -0.56 7.56 3.50
CA VAL A 365 -0.58 6.36 2.63
C VAL A 365 -0.83 5.10 3.47
N ALA A 366 -0.24 5.01 4.66
CA ALA A 366 -0.51 3.90 5.57
C ALA A 366 -2.00 3.83 5.95
N MET A 367 -2.64 4.96 6.21
CA MET A 367 -4.08 5.02 6.50
C MET A 367 -4.97 4.64 5.30
N THR A 368 -4.51 4.83 4.06
CA THR A 368 -5.30 4.48 2.88
C THR A 368 -5.11 3.04 2.44
N VAL A 369 -3.91 2.48 2.59
CA VAL A 369 -3.57 1.13 2.13
C VAL A 369 -3.70 0.10 3.25
N PHE A 370 -3.42 0.50 4.49
CA PHE A 370 -3.34 -0.35 5.68
C PHE A 370 -4.22 0.15 6.83
N GLY A 371 -5.27 0.90 6.53
CA GLY A 371 -6.16 1.50 7.54
C GLY A 371 -6.92 0.48 8.40
N ASP A 372 -6.82 -0.79 8.05
CA ASP A 372 -7.29 -1.92 8.85
C ASP A 372 -6.28 -2.38 9.91
N LEU A 373 -5.02 -1.89 9.87
CA LEU A 373 -3.96 -2.24 10.82
C LEU A 373 -3.69 -1.10 11.81
N ASP A 374 -3.35 -1.45 13.04
CA ASP A 374 -2.73 -0.53 14.00
C ASP A 374 -1.25 -0.37 13.63
N VAL A 375 -0.70 0.85 13.73
CA VAL A 375 0.66 1.16 13.25
C VAL A 375 1.58 1.46 14.43
N SER A 376 2.71 0.75 14.49
CA SER A 376 3.84 1.05 15.38
C SER A 376 5.07 1.39 14.52
N THR A 377 5.81 2.42 14.93
CA THR A 377 6.98 2.91 14.18
C THR A 377 8.24 2.81 15.03
N LEU A 378 9.32 2.29 14.43
CA LEU A 378 10.68 2.31 14.99
C LEU A 378 11.48 3.39 14.27
N ASP A 379 11.53 4.59 14.85
CA ASP A 379 12.23 5.75 14.27
C ASP A 379 13.68 5.85 14.77
N GLU A 380 14.04 5.11 15.83
CA GLU A 380 15.36 5.11 16.41
C GLU A 380 16.35 4.25 15.62
N VAL A 381 17.52 4.78 15.38
CA VAL A 381 18.63 4.02 14.82
C VAL A 381 19.47 3.45 15.97
N PRO A 382 19.67 2.11 16.05
CA PRO A 382 20.50 1.53 17.09
C PRO A 382 21.91 2.16 17.12
N ALA A 383 22.43 2.43 18.29
CA ALA A 383 23.73 3.09 18.49
C ALA A 383 24.93 2.31 17.85
N SER A 384 24.73 1.03 17.55
CA SER A 384 25.73 0.18 16.87
C SER A 384 25.86 0.43 15.37
N ARG A 385 24.98 1.25 14.76
CA ARG A 385 25.06 1.56 13.33
C ARG A 385 26.12 2.63 13.08
N ALA A 386 27.12 2.30 12.27
CA ALA A 386 28.13 3.28 11.85
C ALA A 386 27.46 4.48 11.15
N GLU A 387 27.96 5.68 11.42
CA GLU A 387 27.49 6.89 10.77
C GLU A 387 27.77 6.83 9.26
N VAL A 388 26.75 7.03 8.44
CA VAL A 388 26.89 7.05 6.99
C VAL A 388 27.28 8.44 6.54
N THR A 389 28.50 8.61 6.06
CA THR A 389 28.97 9.88 5.49
C THR A 389 28.76 9.87 3.97
N THR A 390 27.98 10.81 3.47
CA THR A 390 27.72 10.96 2.04
C THR A 390 28.64 12.00 1.44
N HIS A 391 29.42 11.61 0.42
CA HIS A 391 30.26 12.51 -0.36
C HIS A 391 29.70 12.64 -1.78
N ILE A 392 29.43 13.87 -2.20
CA ILE A 392 28.98 14.16 -3.57
C ILE A 392 30.19 14.63 -4.38
N ILE A 393 30.54 13.91 -5.43
CA ILE A 393 31.63 14.24 -6.35
C ILE A 393 31.02 14.61 -7.69
N ASN A 394 31.31 15.84 -8.17
CA ASN A 394 30.95 16.25 -9.51
C ASN A 394 32.11 15.92 -10.48
N PRO A 395 31.93 14.97 -11.40
CA PRO A 395 33.01 14.54 -12.33
C PRO A 395 33.55 15.67 -13.22
N LEU A 396 32.72 16.67 -13.53
CA LEU A 396 33.09 17.79 -14.40
C LEU A 396 33.97 18.83 -13.68
N THR A 397 33.72 19.06 -12.39
CA THR A 397 34.44 20.05 -11.58
C THR A 397 35.56 19.46 -10.73
N GLN A 398 35.47 18.16 -10.43
CA GLN A 398 36.36 17.42 -9.53
C GLN A 398 36.85 16.09 -10.13
N PRO A 399 37.44 16.07 -11.34
CA PRO A 399 37.79 14.83 -12.02
C PRO A 399 38.82 13.98 -11.25
N ARG A 400 39.72 14.57 -10.49
CA ARG A 400 40.73 13.87 -9.66
C ARG A 400 40.12 13.10 -8.49
N HIS A 401 38.89 13.43 -8.06
CA HIS A 401 38.25 12.72 -6.98
C HIS A 401 37.50 11.45 -7.45
N VAL A 402 37.31 11.30 -8.76
CA VAL A 402 36.64 10.10 -9.33
C VAL A 402 37.51 8.86 -9.15
N ASP A 403 38.82 8.98 -9.41
CA ASP A 403 39.74 7.85 -9.22
C ASP A 403 39.80 7.44 -7.74
N ARG A 404 39.89 8.42 -6.83
CA ARG A 404 39.88 8.18 -5.40
C ARG A 404 38.57 7.57 -4.89
N LEU A 405 37.43 7.85 -5.54
CA LEU A 405 36.14 7.22 -5.24
C LEU A 405 36.20 5.71 -5.52
N TRP A 406 36.77 5.33 -6.64
CA TRP A 406 36.93 3.91 -7.00
C TRP A 406 37.96 3.19 -6.14
N GLU A 407 39.06 3.84 -5.78
CA GLU A 407 40.04 3.32 -4.81
C GLU A 407 39.36 3.06 -3.45
N ARG A 408 38.59 4.02 -2.95
CA ARG A 408 37.87 3.88 -1.67
C ARG A 408 36.79 2.79 -1.74
N ALA A 409 36.06 2.69 -2.83
CA ALA A 409 35.07 1.62 -3.03
C ALA A 409 35.74 0.23 -3.03
N ALA A 410 36.93 0.10 -3.60
CA ALA A 410 37.69 -1.13 -3.60
C ALA A 410 38.22 -1.48 -2.20
N GLU A 411 38.70 -0.48 -1.44
CA GLU A 411 39.14 -0.66 -0.04
C GLU A 411 37.99 -1.17 0.84
N GLU A 412 36.81 -0.57 0.74
CA GLU A 412 35.62 -0.96 1.53
C GLU A 412 35.05 -2.33 1.09
N ALA A 413 35.19 -2.70 -0.17
CA ALA A 413 34.76 -4.01 -0.66
C ALA A 413 35.73 -5.16 -0.30
N GLY A 414 36.98 -4.83 0.04
CA GLY A 414 38.01 -5.78 0.47
C GLY A 414 38.13 -5.95 1.98
N ALA A 415 37.42 -5.13 2.75
CA ALA A 415 37.35 -5.19 4.21
C ALA A 415 36.15 -6.02 4.67
#